data_c57a49f52e85a4f0ece27d1e1c271f01
#
_entry.id   c57a49f52e85a4f0ece27d1e1c271f01
#
_cell.length_a   1.000
_cell.length_b   1.000
_cell.length_c   1.000
_cell.angle_alpha   90.00
_cell.angle_beta   90.00
_cell.angle_gamma   90.00
#
_symmetry.space_group_name_H-M   'P 1'
#
loop_
_entity.id
_entity.type
_entity.pdbx_description
1 polymer ?
#
loop_
_entity_poly.entity_id
_entity_poly.type
_entity_poly.pdbx_seq_one_letter_code
_entity_poly.pdbx_strand_id
1 'polypeptide(L)'
;QIQQVTDGLGFVTQVESVNAVEAWLGSLPGHAYADVRRPILMTPSLAHLLPTSAVWAGPERNHHLNAPPLMLTATDGATPFRLDLHVGDVGHTMIVGPTGAGKSVLLATLAAQFLRYPDAQVYLFDKGRSARAILLGLGGDFFDLGDEHALGLQPFECIHEPEERAWALDWIAGLIAAANVSVTPEMRAELWRTLEILSARPVEDRTLTLYVALAQDGEVRAALQPFTHAGPYGRLLDHDHSTLGYGAVQAFEMDDLMRRPQAAGAVLAALFHVLERRFDGKPTLLVLDEAWLFVKDAFFSAQIQDWL
;
A
#
# COMPACT_ATOMS: atom_id res chain seq x y z
N GLN A 1 37.65 -15.53 -6.86
CA GLN A 1 36.19 -15.62 -7.08
C GLN A 1 35.87 -15.90 -8.55
N ILE A 2 36.38 -15.13 -9.54
CA ILE A 2 36.18 -15.38 -10.98
C ILE A 2 36.74 -16.75 -11.36
N GLN A 3 37.94 -17.07 -10.92
CA GLN A 3 38.55 -18.37 -11.17
C GLN A 3 37.69 -19.53 -10.63
N GLN A 4 37.21 -19.45 -9.41
CA GLN A 4 36.35 -20.47 -8.81
C GLN A 4 35.04 -20.68 -9.58
N VAL A 5 34.42 -19.60 -10.07
CA VAL A 5 33.18 -19.67 -10.88
C VAL A 5 33.47 -20.35 -12.23
N THR A 6 34.57 -19.97 -12.89
CA THR A 6 34.94 -20.48 -14.22
C THR A 6 35.37 -21.94 -14.14
N ASP A 7 36.14 -22.31 -13.12
CA ASP A 7 36.55 -23.69 -12.88
C ASP A 7 35.35 -24.60 -12.55
N GLY A 8 34.35 -24.06 -11.80
CA GLY A 8 33.09 -24.73 -11.50
C GLY A 8 32.21 -24.99 -12.73
N LEU A 9 32.41 -24.26 -13.82
CA LEU A 9 31.76 -24.48 -15.11
C LEU A 9 32.53 -25.48 -16.03
N GLY A 10 33.59 -26.11 -15.52
CA GLY A 10 34.37 -27.09 -16.24
C GLY A 10 35.49 -26.51 -17.13
N PHE A 11 35.80 -25.24 -17.02
CA PHE A 11 36.94 -24.58 -17.64
C PHE A 11 38.16 -24.59 -16.70
N VAL A 12 39.36 -24.69 -17.28
CA VAL A 12 40.59 -24.54 -16.52
C VAL A 12 41.07 -23.10 -16.68
N THR A 13 41.14 -22.35 -15.55
CA THR A 13 41.61 -20.99 -15.55
C THR A 13 43.03 -20.88 -15.00
N GLN A 14 43.83 -20.05 -15.58
CA GLN A 14 45.19 -19.76 -15.12
C GLN A 14 45.42 -18.26 -15.08
N VAL A 15 45.94 -17.80 -13.97
CA VAL A 15 46.39 -16.37 -13.84
C VAL A 15 47.75 -16.25 -14.49
N GLU A 16 47.83 -15.42 -15.54
CA GLU A 16 49.12 -15.13 -16.16
C GLU A 16 49.94 -14.21 -15.25
N SER A 17 51.17 -14.60 -14.97
CA SER A 17 52.10 -13.83 -14.15
C SER A 17 53.37 -13.43 -14.90
N VAL A 18 53.93 -14.34 -15.70
CA VAL A 18 55.18 -14.12 -16.45
C VAL A 18 54.93 -13.23 -17.70
N ASN A 19 53.86 -13.50 -18.43
CA ASN A 19 53.50 -12.80 -19.65
C ASN A 19 52.27 -11.87 -19.45
N ALA A 20 52.08 -11.32 -18.26
CA ALA A 20 50.88 -10.61 -17.91
C ALA A 20 50.61 -9.39 -18.80
N VAL A 21 51.63 -8.66 -19.19
CA VAL A 21 51.50 -7.49 -20.09
C VAL A 21 51.06 -7.92 -21.50
N GLU A 22 51.67 -8.96 -22.03
CA GLU A 22 51.33 -9.47 -23.36
C GLU A 22 49.93 -10.07 -23.39
N ALA A 23 49.54 -10.80 -22.35
CA ALA A 23 48.18 -11.31 -22.17
C ALA A 23 47.14 -10.20 -22.07
N TRP A 24 47.46 -9.12 -21.36
CA TRP A 24 46.61 -7.93 -21.26
C TRP A 24 46.48 -7.24 -22.61
N LEU A 25 47.59 -7.01 -23.32
CA LEU A 25 47.58 -6.42 -24.69
C LEU A 25 46.74 -7.28 -25.65
N GLY A 26 46.87 -8.62 -25.60
CA GLY A 26 46.09 -9.55 -26.42
C GLY A 26 44.60 -9.56 -26.09
N SER A 27 44.17 -9.07 -24.93
CA SER A 27 42.77 -8.93 -24.55
C SER A 27 42.12 -7.66 -25.14
N LEU A 28 42.90 -6.72 -25.66
CA LEU A 28 42.36 -5.48 -26.21
C LEU A 28 41.71 -5.71 -27.58
N PRO A 29 40.55 -5.14 -27.87
CA PRO A 29 39.88 -5.28 -29.14
C PRO A 29 40.78 -4.81 -30.30
N GLY A 30 40.92 -5.66 -31.32
CA GLY A 30 41.74 -5.36 -32.51
C GLY A 30 43.25 -5.66 -32.37
N HIS A 31 43.73 -6.08 -31.21
CA HIS A 31 45.13 -6.46 -30.98
C HIS A 31 45.32 -7.96 -31.22
N ALA A 32 45.86 -8.34 -32.36
CA ALA A 32 46.00 -9.72 -32.79
C ALA A 32 47.39 -10.32 -32.57
N TYR A 33 48.39 -9.54 -32.13
CA TYR A 33 49.80 -9.95 -32.12
C TYR A 33 50.30 -10.48 -30.79
N ALA A 34 49.69 -10.17 -29.70
CA ALA A 34 50.08 -10.58 -28.34
C ALA A 34 49.29 -11.79 -27.86
N ASP A 35 49.11 -12.80 -28.73
CA ASP A 35 48.45 -14.05 -28.39
C ASP A 35 49.47 -14.98 -27.68
N VAL A 36 49.50 -14.90 -26.34
CA VAL A 36 50.45 -15.64 -25.50
C VAL A 36 50.19 -17.14 -25.48
N ARG A 37 48.95 -17.49 -25.68
CA ARG A 37 48.53 -18.93 -25.74
C ARG A 37 47.43 -19.09 -26.77
N ARG A 38 47.58 -20.09 -27.61
CA ARG A 38 46.52 -20.44 -28.57
C ARG A 38 45.35 -21.11 -27.79
N PRO A 39 44.21 -20.48 -27.66
CA PRO A 39 43.07 -21.10 -27.05
C PRO A 39 42.58 -22.26 -27.93
N ILE A 40 42.59 -23.48 -27.42
CA ILE A 40 41.94 -24.60 -28.09
C ILE A 40 40.44 -24.48 -27.75
N LEU A 41 39.78 -23.58 -28.42
CA LEU A 41 38.35 -23.34 -28.25
C LEU A 41 37.62 -23.78 -29.53
N MET A 42 36.75 -24.77 -29.42
CA MET A 42 35.89 -25.17 -30.54
C MET A 42 34.76 -24.13 -30.69
N THR A 43 34.26 -23.90 -31.91
CA THR A 43 33.16 -22.99 -32.20
C THR A 43 31.93 -23.21 -31.29
N PRO A 44 31.49 -24.44 -30.99
CA PRO A 44 30.40 -24.66 -30.04
C PRO A 44 30.70 -24.11 -28.62
N SER A 45 31.95 -24.32 -28.15
CA SER A 45 32.37 -23.85 -26.84
C SER A 45 32.43 -22.30 -26.80
N LEU A 46 32.87 -21.68 -27.90
CA LEU A 46 32.82 -20.20 -28.03
C LEU A 46 31.38 -19.69 -28.03
N ALA A 47 30.46 -20.36 -28.72
CA ALA A 47 29.07 -20.03 -28.74
C ALA A 47 28.43 -20.10 -27.33
N HIS A 48 28.85 -21.04 -26.50
CA HIS A 48 28.41 -21.14 -25.09
C HIS A 48 28.96 -20.04 -24.20
N LEU A 49 30.07 -19.39 -24.56
CA LEU A 49 30.63 -18.24 -23.83
C LEU A 49 29.96 -16.91 -24.19
N LEU A 50 29.22 -16.87 -25.30
CA LEU A 50 28.49 -15.66 -25.67
C LEU A 50 27.27 -15.50 -24.75
N PRO A 51 27.13 -14.36 -24.06
CA PRO A 51 25.93 -14.12 -23.26
C PRO A 51 24.73 -13.99 -24.21
N THR A 52 23.80 -14.95 -24.14
CA THR A 52 22.55 -14.93 -24.94
C THR A 52 21.46 -14.12 -24.27
N SER A 53 21.65 -13.79 -22.98
CA SER A 53 20.77 -12.92 -22.20
C SER A 53 21.60 -12.05 -21.27
N ALA A 54 21.22 -10.78 -21.15
CA ALA A 54 21.74 -9.90 -20.11
C ALA A 54 20.70 -9.79 -19.00
N VAL A 55 21.08 -10.09 -17.76
CA VAL A 55 20.23 -9.86 -16.61
C VAL A 55 20.30 -8.39 -16.26
N TRP A 56 19.21 -7.67 -16.47
CA TRP A 56 19.09 -6.30 -15.97
C TRP A 56 18.95 -6.33 -14.44
N ALA A 57 19.86 -5.66 -13.75
CA ALA A 57 19.92 -5.68 -12.28
C ALA A 57 18.89 -4.74 -11.61
N GLY A 58 18.03 -4.09 -12.36
CA GLY A 58 17.14 -3.05 -11.85
C GLY A 58 17.84 -1.69 -11.70
N PRO A 59 17.10 -0.61 -11.42
CA PRO A 59 17.63 0.73 -11.24
C PRO A 59 18.61 0.79 -10.06
N GLU A 60 19.64 1.62 -10.13
CA GLU A 60 20.58 1.79 -9.02
C GLU A 60 19.99 2.57 -7.85
N ARG A 61 18.99 3.40 -8.14
CA ARG A 61 18.27 4.22 -7.16
C ARG A 61 16.80 4.30 -7.52
N ASN A 62 15.95 4.46 -6.51
CA ASN A 62 14.60 4.96 -6.70
C ASN A 62 14.68 6.45 -7.02
N HIS A 63 14.37 6.83 -8.26
CA HIS A 63 14.47 8.23 -8.70
C HIS A 63 13.35 9.10 -8.12
N HIS A 64 12.15 8.54 -7.92
CA HIS A 64 11.01 9.26 -7.35
C HIS A 64 11.29 9.65 -5.88
N LEU A 65 11.72 8.70 -5.07
CA LEU A 65 12.05 8.94 -3.65
C LEU A 65 13.47 9.47 -3.43
N ASN A 66 14.27 9.60 -4.50
CA ASN A 66 15.69 9.92 -4.43
C ASN A 66 16.47 9.08 -3.39
N ALA A 67 16.18 7.80 -3.34
CA ALA A 67 16.60 6.86 -2.30
C ALA A 67 17.22 5.58 -2.90
N PRO A 68 17.87 4.70 -2.12
CA PRO A 68 18.30 3.38 -2.60
C PRO A 68 17.08 2.52 -2.97
N PRO A 69 17.28 1.44 -3.78
CA PRO A 69 16.23 0.48 -4.08
C PRO A 69 15.60 -0.08 -2.82
N LEU A 70 14.33 -0.48 -2.89
CA LEU A 70 13.59 -0.99 -1.74
C LEU A 70 14.25 -2.22 -1.12
N MET A 71 14.66 -3.18 -1.97
CA MET A 71 15.37 -4.39 -1.52
C MET A 71 16.17 -5.03 -2.65
N LEU A 72 17.07 -5.94 -2.28
CA LEU A 72 17.77 -6.81 -3.22
C LEU A 72 17.13 -8.19 -3.19
N THR A 73 16.84 -8.74 -4.35
CA THR A 73 16.28 -10.09 -4.50
C THR A 73 17.25 -11.01 -5.24
N ALA A 74 17.21 -12.29 -4.93
CA ALA A 74 17.94 -13.30 -5.67
C ALA A 74 17.31 -13.49 -7.05
N THR A 75 18.15 -13.81 -8.02
CA THR A 75 17.76 -14.25 -9.36
C THR A 75 18.31 -15.62 -9.65
N ASP A 76 17.90 -16.26 -10.73
CA ASP A 76 18.48 -17.55 -11.19
C ASP A 76 19.95 -17.40 -11.61
N GLY A 77 20.41 -16.16 -11.81
CA GLY A 77 21.79 -15.82 -12.11
C GLY A 77 22.57 -15.34 -10.89
N ALA A 78 23.85 -14.96 -11.10
CA ALA A 78 24.71 -14.41 -10.04
C ALA A 78 24.47 -12.92 -9.75
N THR A 79 23.67 -12.23 -10.57
CA THR A 79 23.38 -10.80 -10.42
C THR A 79 22.12 -10.61 -9.60
N PRO A 80 22.16 -10.01 -8.40
CA PRO A 80 20.97 -9.70 -7.65
C PRO A 80 20.14 -8.62 -8.37
N PHE A 81 18.81 -8.73 -8.23
CA PHE A 81 17.89 -7.73 -8.77
C PHE A 81 17.54 -6.69 -7.71
N ARG A 82 17.61 -5.43 -8.08
CA ARG A 82 17.21 -4.28 -7.25
C ARG A 82 15.73 -4.04 -7.44
N LEU A 83 14.94 -4.50 -6.48
CA LEU A 83 13.50 -4.30 -6.52
C LEU A 83 13.16 -2.86 -6.13
N ASP A 84 12.37 -2.22 -6.96
CA ASP A 84 11.72 -0.95 -6.72
C ASP A 84 10.24 -1.07 -7.06
N LEU A 85 9.39 -0.33 -6.36
CA LEU A 85 7.94 -0.30 -6.60
C LEU A 85 7.53 0.82 -7.57
N HIS A 86 8.46 1.72 -7.91
CA HIS A 86 8.18 2.83 -8.82
C HIS A 86 8.70 2.57 -10.23
N VAL A 87 7.89 2.97 -11.22
CA VAL A 87 8.28 3.09 -12.62
C VAL A 87 8.02 4.54 -13.04
N GLY A 88 9.06 5.37 -13.07
CA GLY A 88 8.90 6.82 -13.13
C GLY A 88 8.21 7.33 -11.86
N ASP A 89 7.12 8.06 -12.01
CA ASP A 89 6.32 8.60 -10.89
C ASP A 89 5.21 7.65 -10.43
N VAL A 90 5.00 6.52 -11.12
CA VAL A 90 3.94 5.56 -10.79
C VAL A 90 4.48 4.52 -9.81
N GLY A 91 3.90 4.48 -8.60
CA GLY A 91 4.28 3.59 -7.51
C GLY A 91 3.29 2.43 -7.25
N HIS A 92 2.35 2.17 -8.17
CA HIS A 92 1.33 1.14 -7.98
C HIS A 92 1.83 -0.23 -8.40
N THR A 93 1.71 -1.21 -7.51
CA THR A 93 2.18 -2.58 -7.73
C THR A 93 1.07 -3.58 -7.43
N MET A 94 0.82 -4.51 -8.35
CA MET A 94 -0.13 -5.60 -8.16
C MET A 94 0.61 -6.92 -8.00
N ILE A 95 0.29 -7.67 -6.93
CA ILE A 95 0.87 -8.99 -6.65
C ILE A 95 -0.20 -10.06 -6.81
N VAL A 96 -0.01 -10.95 -7.76
CA VAL A 96 -0.95 -12.04 -8.07
C VAL A 96 -0.27 -13.39 -7.87
N GLY A 97 -0.98 -14.33 -7.26
CA GLY A 97 -0.48 -15.69 -7.05
C GLY A 97 -1.49 -16.57 -6.32
N PRO A 98 -1.32 -17.90 -6.37
CA PRO A 98 -2.21 -18.84 -5.68
C PRO A 98 -2.11 -18.70 -4.16
N THR A 99 -3.08 -19.27 -3.44
CA THR A 99 -3.05 -19.39 -1.98
C THR A 99 -1.81 -20.20 -1.56
N GLY A 100 -1.12 -19.75 -0.51
CA GLY A 100 0.10 -20.41 -0.02
C GLY A 100 1.39 -20.05 -0.79
N ALA A 101 1.34 -19.21 -1.84
CA ALA A 101 2.52 -18.78 -2.59
C ALA A 101 3.42 -17.75 -1.86
N GLY A 102 3.08 -17.38 -0.63
CA GLY A 102 3.88 -16.43 0.16
C GLY A 102 3.54 -14.95 -0.06
N LYS A 103 2.40 -14.61 -0.70
CA LYS A 103 2.00 -13.21 -0.96
C LYS A 103 2.02 -12.34 0.31
N SER A 104 1.36 -12.77 1.39
CA SER A 104 1.29 -12.00 2.65
C SER A 104 2.67 -11.84 3.30
N VAL A 105 3.56 -12.84 3.17
CA VAL A 105 4.96 -12.74 3.63
C VAL A 105 5.72 -11.72 2.80
N LEU A 106 5.51 -11.70 1.48
CA LEU A 106 6.13 -10.70 0.59
C LEU A 106 5.62 -9.29 0.93
N LEU A 107 4.30 -9.11 1.09
CA LEU A 107 3.70 -7.82 1.49
C LEU A 107 4.26 -7.33 2.84
N ALA A 108 4.37 -8.21 3.83
CA ALA A 108 4.98 -7.89 5.12
C ALA A 108 6.46 -7.50 4.98
N THR A 109 7.21 -8.19 4.11
CA THR A 109 8.60 -7.87 3.84
C THR A 109 8.75 -6.52 3.15
N LEU A 110 7.91 -6.21 2.14
CA LEU A 110 7.90 -4.92 1.46
C LEU A 110 7.57 -3.79 2.45
N ALA A 111 6.57 -3.98 3.31
CA ALA A 111 6.20 -3.03 4.36
C ALA A 111 7.39 -2.75 5.30
N ALA A 112 8.07 -3.80 5.79
CA ALA A 112 9.24 -3.65 6.65
C ALA A 112 10.40 -2.94 5.95
N GLN A 113 10.66 -3.29 4.68
CA GLN A 113 11.72 -2.65 3.90
C GLN A 113 11.40 -1.20 3.55
N PHE A 114 10.12 -0.84 3.38
CA PHE A 114 9.71 0.52 3.05
C PHE A 114 10.02 1.53 4.17
N LEU A 115 10.04 1.09 5.41
CA LEU A 115 10.40 1.92 6.58
C LEU A 115 11.88 2.37 6.59
N ARG A 116 12.70 1.88 5.65
CA ARG A 116 14.06 2.41 5.46
C ARG A 116 14.10 3.83 4.88
N TYR A 117 13.02 4.26 4.25
CA TYR A 117 12.92 5.62 3.73
C TYR A 117 12.61 6.60 4.87
N PRO A 118 13.27 7.77 4.89
CA PRO A 118 13.03 8.77 5.93
C PRO A 118 11.55 9.15 5.99
N ASP A 119 11.01 9.24 7.18
CA ASP A 119 9.63 9.63 7.49
C ASP A 119 8.56 8.77 6.78
N ALA A 120 8.92 7.56 6.34
CA ALA A 120 8.00 6.66 5.66
C ALA A 120 6.82 6.26 6.55
N GLN A 121 5.65 6.17 5.92
CA GLN A 121 4.40 5.71 6.53
C GLN A 121 3.94 4.43 5.84
N VAL A 122 3.40 3.48 6.62
CA VAL A 122 2.89 2.21 6.10
C VAL A 122 1.53 1.92 6.70
N TYR A 123 0.53 1.76 5.83
CA TYR A 123 -0.82 1.37 6.18
C TYR A 123 -1.17 0.04 5.55
N LEU A 124 -1.48 -0.97 6.38
CA LEU A 124 -1.82 -2.32 5.91
C LEU A 124 -3.30 -2.61 6.19
N PHE A 125 -4.02 -2.95 5.16
CA PHE A 125 -5.38 -3.50 5.26
C PHE A 125 -5.29 -5.00 5.05
N ASP A 126 -5.50 -5.74 6.13
CA ASP A 126 -5.25 -7.18 6.21
C ASP A 126 -6.55 -7.95 6.47
N LYS A 127 -6.57 -9.19 6.03
CA LYS A 127 -7.64 -10.14 6.34
C LYS A 127 -7.04 -11.44 6.87
N GLY A 128 -7.42 -11.81 8.08
CA GLY A 128 -6.93 -13.04 8.73
C GLY A 128 -5.68 -12.84 9.59
N ARG A 129 -5.40 -11.60 10.01
CA ARG A 129 -4.34 -11.22 10.96
C ARG A 129 -2.94 -11.61 10.51
N SER A 130 -2.70 -11.69 9.20
CA SER A 130 -1.39 -12.09 8.64
C SER A 130 -0.32 -11.03 8.89
N ALA A 131 -0.70 -9.74 8.90
CA ALA A 131 0.19 -8.61 9.15
C ALA A 131 0.53 -8.41 10.64
N ARG A 132 -0.23 -8.98 11.57
CA ARG A 132 -0.11 -8.71 13.01
C ARG A 132 1.30 -8.97 13.56
N ALA A 133 1.93 -10.08 13.18
CA ALA A 133 3.24 -10.45 13.71
C ALA A 133 4.33 -9.47 13.28
N ILE A 134 4.35 -9.09 12.00
CA ILE A 134 5.34 -8.14 11.49
C ILE A 134 5.11 -6.75 12.08
N LEU A 135 3.85 -6.33 12.19
CA LEU A 135 3.50 -5.04 12.74
C LEU A 135 3.98 -4.89 14.19
N LEU A 136 3.71 -5.88 15.05
CA LEU A 136 4.19 -5.90 16.43
C LEU A 136 5.74 -5.88 16.49
N GLY A 137 6.39 -6.59 15.58
CA GLY A 137 7.85 -6.58 15.46
C GLY A 137 8.42 -5.22 15.04
N LEU A 138 7.66 -4.42 14.32
CA LEU A 138 8.03 -3.05 13.89
C LEU A 138 7.61 -1.97 14.89
N GLY A 139 6.92 -2.34 15.99
CA GLY A 139 6.41 -1.39 16.98
C GLY A 139 5.22 -0.56 16.46
N GLY A 140 4.47 -1.09 15.51
CA GLY A 140 3.30 -0.42 14.92
C GLY A 140 2.00 -0.70 15.67
N ASP A 141 0.95 0.04 15.29
CA ASP A 141 -0.39 -0.04 15.87
C ASP A 141 -1.26 -1.04 15.09
N PHE A 142 -1.90 -1.97 15.80
CA PHE A 142 -2.80 -2.96 15.21
C PHE A 142 -4.23 -2.71 15.65
N PHE A 143 -5.12 -2.47 14.70
CA PHE A 143 -6.54 -2.22 14.92
C PHE A 143 -7.35 -3.38 14.35
N ASP A 144 -8.02 -4.14 15.22
CA ASP A 144 -8.99 -5.16 14.81
C ASP A 144 -10.37 -4.50 14.71
N LEU A 145 -10.83 -4.23 13.47
CA LEU A 145 -12.12 -3.57 13.23
C LEU A 145 -13.34 -4.42 13.66
N GLY A 146 -13.10 -5.66 14.05
CA GLY A 146 -14.06 -6.54 14.70
C GLY A 146 -14.17 -6.32 16.21
N ASP A 147 -13.12 -5.82 16.86
CA ASP A 147 -13.07 -5.59 18.31
C ASP A 147 -13.82 -4.31 18.70
N GLU A 148 -14.57 -4.37 19.80
CA GLU A 148 -15.42 -3.26 20.28
C GLU A 148 -14.63 -2.04 20.75
N HIS A 149 -13.34 -2.19 21.04
CA HIS A 149 -12.50 -1.14 21.61
C HIS A 149 -11.28 -0.79 20.73
N ALA A 150 -11.20 -1.35 19.52
CA ALA A 150 -9.98 -1.24 18.72
C ALA A 150 -9.79 0.13 18.07
N LEU A 151 -10.84 0.75 17.56
CA LEU A 151 -10.79 2.00 16.80
C LEU A 151 -12.11 2.74 16.94
N GLY A 152 -12.03 4.02 17.28
CA GLY A 152 -13.12 4.98 17.19
C GLY A 152 -12.81 6.05 16.16
N LEU A 153 -13.70 6.30 15.21
CA LEU A 153 -13.62 7.35 14.24
C LEU A 153 -14.67 8.43 14.53
N GLN A 154 -14.29 9.66 14.26
CA GLN A 154 -15.17 10.82 14.28
C GLN A 154 -15.22 11.45 12.89
N PRO A 155 -16.09 10.97 11.97
CA PRO A 155 -16.14 11.45 10.59
C PRO A 155 -16.43 12.95 10.45
N PHE A 156 -17.03 13.54 11.47
CA PHE A 156 -17.43 14.95 11.49
C PHE A 156 -16.47 15.87 12.26
N GLU A 157 -15.29 15.39 12.63
CA GLU A 157 -14.30 16.16 13.39
C GLU A 157 -14.02 17.54 12.74
N CYS A 158 -13.78 17.55 11.44
CA CYS A 158 -13.33 18.71 10.70
C CYS A 158 -14.39 19.37 9.80
N ILE A 159 -15.67 19.07 9.96
CA ILE A 159 -16.76 19.66 9.14
C ILE A 159 -16.92 21.18 9.24
N HIS A 160 -16.15 21.85 10.10
CA HIS A 160 -16.05 23.31 10.08
C HIS A 160 -15.35 23.82 8.81
N GLU A 161 -14.52 23.00 8.17
CA GLU A 161 -13.89 23.26 6.88
C GLU A 161 -14.87 22.95 5.75
N PRO A 162 -14.99 23.83 4.72
CA PRO A 162 -15.95 23.64 3.63
C PRO A 162 -15.76 22.34 2.84
N GLU A 163 -14.51 21.94 2.59
CA GLU A 163 -14.17 20.72 1.83
C GLU A 163 -14.55 19.48 2.62
N GLU A 164 -14.23 19.42 3.91
CA GLU A 164 -14.59 18.34 4.82
C GLU A 164 -16.11 18.22 4.97
N ARG A 165 -16.82 19.34 4.98
CA ARG A 165 -18.30 19.34 5.00
C ARG A 165 -18.89 18.82 3.70
N ALA A 166 -18.28 19.13 2.55
CA ALA A 166 -18.70 18.59 1.26
C ALA A 166 -18.49 17.08 1.20
N TRP A 167 -17.33 16.58 1.65
CA TRP A 167 -17.08 15.16 1.78
C TRP A 167 -18.10 14.47 2.72
N ALA A 168 -18.36 15.05 3.88
CA ALA A 168 -19.33 14.51 4.84
C ALA A 168 -20.75 14.41 4.25
N LEU A 169 -21.16 15.41 3.44
CA LEU A 169 -22.42 15.37 2.70
C LEU A 169 -22.50 14.19 1.73
N ASP A 170 -21.44 13.98 0.94
CA ASP A 170 -21.39 12.89 -0.02
C ASP A 170 -21.35 11.52 0.67
N TRP A 171 -20.60 11.41 1.76
CA TRP A 171 -20.55 10.23 2.57
C TRP A 171 -21.91 9.87 3.19
N ILE A 172 -22.62 10.83 3.81
CA ILE A 172 -23.98 10.64 4.35
C ILE A 172 -24.94 10.24 3.24
N ALA A 173 -24.91 10.93 2.10
CA ALA A 173 -25.75 10.62 0.96
C ALA A 173 -25.50 9.18 0.44
N GLY A 174 -24.25 8.73 0.45
CA GLY A 174 -23.88 7.34 0.16
C GLY A 174 -24.47 6.33 1.14
N LEU A 175 -24.46 6.63 2.46
CA LEU A 175 -25.09 5.78 3.49
C LEU A 175 -26.59 5.66 3.29
N ILE A 176 -27.27 6.77 2.98
CA ILE A 176 -28.69 6.83 2.73
C ILE A 176 -29.05 6.03 1.45
N ALA A 177 -28.26 6.20 0.39
CA ALA A 177 -28.45 5.43 -0.85
C ALA A 177 -28.22 3.92 -0.64
N ALA A 178 -27.25 3.53 0.19
CA ALA A 178 -26.98 2.13 0.56
C ALA A 178 -28.15 1.51 1.38
N ALA A 179 -28.95 2.33 2.05
CA ALA A 179 -30.20 1.93 2.71
C ALA A 179 -31.41 1.86 1.73
N ASN A 180 -31.16 1.97 0.40
CA ASN A 180 -32.19 2.01 -0.67
C ASN A 180 -33.15 3.21 -0.57
N VAL A 181 -32.70 4.33 -0.01
CA VAL A 181 -33.43 5.60 0.01
C VAL A 181 -32.87 6.50 -1.10
N SER A 182 -33.75 7.05 -1.95
CA SER A 182 -33.33 7.96 -3.01
C SER A 182 -33.04 9.34 -2.47
N VAL A 183 -31.81 9.81 -2.64
CA VAL A 183 -31.41 11.16 -2.21
C VAL A 183 -31.85 12.18 -3.23
N THR A 184 -32.93 12.93 -2.91
CA THR A 184 -33.42 14.03 -3.77
C THR A 184 -32.60 15.31 -3.55
N PRO A 185 -32.68 16.29 -4.48
CA PRO A 185 -32.02 17.58 -4.30
C PRO A 185 -32.48 18.32 -3.00
N GLU A 186 -33.77 18.21 -2.66
CA GLU A 186 -34.33 18.80 -1.44
C GLU A 186 -33.76 18.15 -0.19
N MET A 187 -33.69 16.80 -0.16
CA MET A 187 -33.04 16.04 0.92
C MET A 187 -31.57 16.44 1.04
N ARG A 188 -30.84 16.52 -0.08
CA ARG A 188 -29.45 16.94 -0.07
C ARG A 188 -29.23 18.34 0.51
N ALA A 189 -30.16 19.28 0.24
CA ALA A 189 -30.12 20.61 0.84
C ALA A 189 -30.40 20.58 2.35
N GLU A 190 -31.24 19.67 2.82
CA GLU A 190 -31.50 19.47 4.26
C GLU A 190 -30.26 18.84 4.96
N LEU A 191 -29.66 17.82 4.35
CA LEU A 191 -28.42 17.23 4.86
C LEU A 191 -27.33 18.27 5.03
N TRP A 192 -27.14 19.16 4.05
CA TRP A 192 -26.17 20.25 4.13
C TRP A 192 -26.47 21.19 5.28
N ARG A 193 -27.72 21.65 5.44
CA ARG A 193 -28.10 22.55 6.54
C ARG A 193 -27.87 21.89 7.92
N THR A 194 -28.14 20.59 8.02
CA THR A 194 -27.89 19.85 9.27
C THR A 194 -26.39 19.79 9.58
N LEU A 195 -25.52 19.59 8.57
CA LEU A 195 -24.06 19.68 8.71
C LEU A 195 -23.60 21.08 9.10
N GLU A 196 -24.20 22.14 8.56
CA GLU A 196 -23.88 23.51 8.94
C GLU A 196 -24.21 23.79 10.43
N ILE A 197 -25.38 23.34 10.91
CA ILE A 197 -25.75 23.44 12.32
C ILE A 197 -24.78 22.66 13.20
N LEU A 198 -24.41 21.44 12.79
CA LEU A 198 -23.47 20.57 13.53
C LEU A 198 -22.05 21.17 13.54
N SER A 199 -21.62 21.81 12.47
CA SER A 199 -20.28 22.40 12.36
C SER A 199 -20.06 23.56 13.34
N ALA A 200 -21.13 24.21 13.78
CA ALA A 200 -21.08 25.26 14.79
C ALA A 200 -21.01 24.72 16.24
N ARG A 201 -21.12 23.41 16.44
CA ARG A 201 -20.99 22.80 17.75
C ARG A 201 -19.51 22.53 18.10
N PRO A 202 -19.19 22.37 19.41
CA PRO A 202 -17.90 21.87 19.84
C PRO A 202 -17.54 20.57 19.11
N VAL A 203 -16.24 20.29 18.93
CA VAL A 203 -15.78 19.13 18.15
C VAL A 203 -16.29 17.82 18.75
N GLU A 204 -16.26 17.69 20.06
CA GLU A 204 -16.74 16.52 20.82
C GLU A 204 -18.22 16.22 20.61
N ASP A 205 -19.03 17.23 20.24
CA ASP A 205 -20.47 17.06 19.98
C ASP A 205 -20.76 16.70 18.51
N ARG A 206 -19.77 16.71 17.62
CA ARG A 206 -19.97 16.45 16.19
C ARG A 206 -20.06 14.97 15.89
N THR A 207 -21.10 14.33 16.43
CA THR A 207 -21.35 12.90 16.34
C THR A 207 -22.49 12.57 15.37
N LEU A 208 -22.53 11.33 14.85
CA LEU A 208 -23.66 10.84 14.06
C LEU A 208 -24.96 10.83 14.89
N THR A 209 -24.87 10.51 16.17
CA THR A 209 -26.02 10.56 17.08
C THR A 209 -26.63 11.97 17.13
N LEU A 210 -25.82 13.02 17.29
CA LEU A 210 -26.34 14.39 17.27
C LEU A 210 -26.83 14.79 15.88
N TYR A 211 -26.14 14.39 14.81
CA TYR A 211 -26.60 14.63 13.45
C TYR A 211 -28.01 14.06 13.21
N VAL A 212 -28.26 12.80 13.58
CA VAL A 212 -29.56 12.13 13.45
C VAL A 212 -30.63 12.80 14.30
N ALA A 213 -30.28 13.30 15.49
CA ALA A 213 -31.19 14.05 16.35
C ALA A 213 -31.60 15.41 15.74
N LEU A 214 -30.74 16.05 14.97
CA LEU A 214 -30.99 17.32 14.28
C LEU A 214 -31.74 17.14 12.95
N ALA A 215 -31.62 15.99 12.29
CA ALA A 215 -32.26 15.71 11.01
C ALA A 215 -33.79 15.67 11.17
N GLN A 216 -34.52 16.35 10.25
CA GLN A 216 -35.98 16.45 10.30
C GLN A 216 -36.63 15.28 9.56
N ASP A 217 -36.03 14.81 8.45
CA ASP A 217 -36.53 13.74 7.63
C ASP A 217 -36.47 12.38 8.34
N GLY A 218 -37.61 11.67 8.34
CA GLY A 218 -37.74 10.35 8.99
C GLY A 218 -36.97 9.23 8.28
N GLU A 219 -36.87 9.31 6.94
CA GLU A 219 -36.13 8.31 6.15
C GLU A 219 -34.62 8.48 6.35
N VAL A 220 -34.14 9.72 6.41
CA VAL A 220 -32.74 10.03 6.76
C VAL A 220 -32.38 9.47 8.13
N ARG A 221 -33.23 9.74 9.14
CA ARG A 221 -33.01 9.22 10.50
C ARG A 221 -32.97 7.71 10.51
N ALA A 222 -33.92 7.05 9.84
CA ALA A 222 -33.98 5.59 9.80
C ALA A 222 -32.76 4.97 9.09
N ALA A 223 -32.29 5.59 8.01
CA ALA A 223 -31.12 5.12 7.27
C ALA A 223 -29.80 5.25 8.06
N LEU A 224 -29.67 6.33 8.85
CA LEU A 224 -28.44 6.61 9.61
C LEU A 224 -28.44 6.02 11.04
N GLN A 225 -29.61 5.65 11.59
CA GLN A 225 -29.75 5.08 12.92
C GLN A 225 -28.80 3.91 13.21
N PRO A 226 -28.51 2.97 12.27
CA PRO A 226 -27.57 1.87 12.52
C PRO A 226 -26.13 2.32 12.81
N PHE A 227 -25.76 3.52 12.42
CA PHE A 227 -24.41 4.09 12.56
C PHE A 227 -24.27 5.02 13.78
N THR A 228 -25.36 5.27 14.51
CA THR A 228 -25.34 6.04 15.77
C THR A 228 -24.85 5.19 16.94
N HIS A 229 -24.54 5.82 18.07
CA HIS A 229 -24.09 5.15 19.29
C HIS A 229 -25.05 4.02 19.76
N ALA A 230 -26.35 4.18 19.55
CA ALA A 230 -27.36 3.15 19.85
C ALA A 230 -27.46 2.04 18.80
N GLY A 231 -26.82 2.22 17.64
CA GLY A 231 -26.85 1.27 16.53
C GLY A 231 -25.70 0.27 16.54
N PRO A 232 -25.82 -0.81 15.75
CA PRO A 232 -24.82 -1.89 15.72
C PRO A 232 -23.45 -1.48 15.16
N TYR A 233 -23.36 -0.35 14.44
CA TYR A 233 -22.14 0.12 13.76
C TYR A 233 -21.57 1.40 14.37
N GLY A 234 -22.25 2.02 15.33
CA GLY A 234 -21.85 3.28 15.95
C GLY A 234 -20.53 3.20 16.70
N ARG A 235 -20.19 2.01 17.20
CA ARG A 235 -18.94 1.75 17.91
C ARG A 235 -17.65 2.11 17.14
N LEU A 236 -17.71 2.18 15.80
CA LEU A 236 -16.58 2.54 14.95
C LEU A 236 -16.67 3.96 14.40
N LEU A 237 -17.88 4.53 14.31
CA LEU A 237 -18.14 5.76 13.55
C LEU A 237 -18.72 6.91 14.37
N ASP A 238 -19.17 6.66 15.58
CA ASP A 238 -19.91 7.65 16.39
C ASP A 238 -19.19 7.96 17.71
N HIS A 239 -17.97 8.47 17.57
CA HIS A 239 -17.13 8.88 18.69
C HIS A 239 -17.04 10.40 18.78
N ASP A 240 -16.70 10.90 19.96
CA ASP A 240 -16.44 12.30 20.29
C ASP A 240 -15.02 12.74 19.90
N HIS A 241 -14.15 11.79 19.61
CA HIS A 241 -12.79 12.00 19.08
C HIS A 241 -12.30 10.76 18.32
N SER A 242 -11.42 10.97 17.36
CA SER A 242 -10.75 9.83 16.69
C SER A 242 -9.65 9.26 17.56
N THR A 243 -9.69 7.93 17.78
CA THR A 243 -8.64 7.20 18.52
C THR A 243 -7.50 6.73 17.62
N LEU A 244 -7.57 7.01 16.32
CA LEU A 244 -6.53 6.66 15.36
C LEU A 244 -5.26 7.48 15.63
N GLY A 245 -4.25 6.87 16.26
CA GLY A 245 -2.94 7.46 16.55
C GLY A 245 -2.16 7.83 15.27
N TYR A 246 -1.04 8.56 15.44
CA TYR A 246 -0.15 8.98 14.35
C TYR A 246 1.04 8.03 14.18
N GLY A 247 0.84 6.73 14.43
CA GLY A 247 1.89 5.73 14.22
C GLY A 247 2.35 5.68 12.76
N ALA A 248 3.67 5.56 12.55
CA ALA A 248 4.23 5.44 11.21
C ALA A 248 3.86 4.11 10.53
N VAL A 249 3.48 3.09 11.31
CA VAL A 249 3.05 1.78 10.81
C VAL A 249 1.75 1.41 11.49
N GLN A 250 0.71 1.25 10.69
CA GLN A 250 -0.63 0.90 11.19
C GLN A 250 -1.22 -0.22 10.35
N ALA A 251 -1.87 -1.19 10.99
CA ALA A 251 -2.60 -2.23 10.30
C ALA A 251 -4.04 -2.35 10.81
N PHE A 252 -4.93 -2.62 9.86
CA PHE A 252 -6.36 -2.72 10.06
C PHE A 252 -6.82 -4.13 9.67
N GLU A 253 -7.24 -4.92 10.65
CA GLU A 253 -7.84 -6.23 10.42
C GLU A 253 -9.31 -6.08 10.05
N MET A 254 -9.69 -6.64 8.90
CA MET A 254 -11.00 -6.39 8.30
C MET A 254 -11.93 -7.61 8.29
N ASP A 255 -11.49 -8.81 8.71
CA ASP A 255 -12.27 -10.03 8.49
C ASP A 255 -13.70 -9.94 9.05
N ASP A 256 -13.85 -9.45 10.27
CA ASP A 256 -15.17 -9.29 10.89
C ASP A 256 -15.99 -8.13 10.28
N LEU A 257 -15.33 -7.04 9.90
CA LEU A 257 -15.99 -5.92 9.24
C LEU A 257 -16.55 -6.33 7.87
N MET A 258 -15.80 -7.12 7.10
CA MET A 258 -16.20 -7.59 5.77
C MET A 258 -17.38 -8.57 5.78
N ARG A 259 -17.69 -9.16 6.92
CA ARG A 259 -18.92 -9.96 7.11
C ARG A 259 -20.17 -9.11 7.24
N ARG A 260 -20.02 -7.78 7.34
CA ARG A 260 -21.09 -6.79 7.49
C ARG A 260 -21.02 -5.76 6.36
N PRO A 261 -21.46 -6.09 5.15
CA PRO A 261 -21.26 -5.25 3.95
C PRO A 261 -21.77 -3.80 4.11
N GLN A 262 -22.88 -3.60 4.82
CA GLN A 262 -23.44 -2.27 5.06
C GLN A 262 -22.52 -1.39 5.92
N ALA A 263 -21.84 -1.98 6.90
CA ALA A 263 -20.89 -1.26 7.75
C ALA A 263 -19.52 -1.09 7.06
N ALA A 264 -19.12 -2.09 6.28
CA ALA A 264 -17.79 -2.12 5.66
C ALA A 264 -17.55 -0.88 4.80
N GLY A 265 -18.47 -0.57 3.86
CA GLY A 265 -18.36 0.61 3.01
C GLY A 265 -18.27 1.91 3.83
N ALA A 266 -19.14 2.07 4.82
CA ALA A 266 -19.18 3.26 5.68
C ALA A 266 -17.89 3.49 6.47
N VAL A 267 -17.42 2.42 7.16
CA VAL A 267 -16.23 2.49 8.03
C VAL A 267 -14.96 2.69 7.21
N LEU A 268 -14.83 1.94 6.12
CA LEU A 268 -13.65 2.05 5.28
C LEU A 268 -13.57 3.42 4.59
N ALA A 269 -14.70 3.96 4.09
CA ALA A 269 -14.74 5.30 3.52
C ALA A 269 -14.27 6.37 4.52
N ALA A 270 -14.78 6.32 5.75
CA ALA A 270 -14.36 7.23 6.80
C ALA A 270 -12.88 7.04 7.19
N LEU A 271 -12.42 5.80 7.30
CA LEU A 271 -11.02 5.48 7.61
C LEU A 271 -10.06 5.96 6.51
N PHE A 272 -10.38 5.68 5.24
CA PHE A 272 -9.57 6.14 4.12
C PHE A 272 -9.51 7.65 4.03
N HIS A 273 -10.60 8.35 4.24
CA HIS A 273 -10.63 9.81 4.28
C HIS A 273 -9.71 10.38 5.38
N VAL A 274 -9.77 9.79 6.58
CA VAL A 274 -8.85 10.18 7.67
C VAL A 274 -7.40 9.91 7.32
N LEU A 275 -7.09 8.79 6.64
CA LEU A 275 -5.73 8.45 6.21
C LEU A 275 -5.25 9.37 5.08
N GLU A 276 -6.10 9.70 4.11
CA GLU A 276 -5.77 10.59 3.00
C GLU A 276 -5.29 11.96 3.48
N ARG A 277 -5.92 12.51 4.52
CA ARG A 277 -5.50 13.75 5.17
C ARG A 277 -4.09 13.68 5.78
N ARG A 278 -3.51 12.48 5.94
CA ARG A 278 -2.16 12.25 6.43
C ARG A 278 -1.12 12.12 5.32
N PHE A 279 -1.56 12.08 4.06
CA PHE A 279 -0.67 12.03 2.90
C PHE A 279 -0.12 13.43 2.63
N ASP A 280 0.93 13.78 3.39
CA ASP A 280 1.54 15.11 3.43
C ASP A 280 2.82 15.22 2.58
N GLY A 281 2.95 14.35 1.57
CA GLY A 281 4.14 14.27 0.70
C GLY A 281 5.26 13.38 1.23
N LYS A 282 5.07 12.74 2.39
CA LYS A 282 5.98 11.70 2.87
C LYS A 282 5.83 10.41 2.08
N PRO A 283 6.90 9.60 1.97
CA PRO A 283 6.79 8.27 1.38
C PRO A 283 5.72 7.46 2.11
N THR A 284 4.64 7.12 1.41
CA THR A 284 3.52 6.38 2.00
C THR A 284 3.27 5.10 1.22
N LEU A 285 3.27 3.97 1.92
CA LEU A 285 2.92 2.66 1.36
C LEU A 285 1.57 2.22 1.89
N LEU A 286 0.60 2.13 0.98
CA LEU A 286 -0.70 1.53 1.26
C LEU A 286 -0.72 0.10 0.75
N VAL A 287 -0.93 -0.87 1.64
CA VAL A 287 -1.01 -2.29 1.31
C VAL A 287 -2.45 -2.76 1.48
N LEU A 288 -3.03 -3.24 0.40
CA LEU A 288 -4.37 -3.83 0.40
C LEU A 288 -4.25 -5.33 0.18
N ASP A 289 -4.28 -6.13 1.26
CA ASP A 289 -4.41 -7.58 1.12
C ASP A 289 -5.86 -7.90 0.74
N GLU A 290 -6.07 -8.89 -0.13
CA GLU A 290 -7.38 -9.20 -0.72
C GLU A 290 -8.03 -8.00 -1.44
N ALA A 291 -7.23 -7.24 -2.23
CA ALA A 291 -7.65 -6.01 -2.92
C ALA A 291 -8.96 -6.12 -3.73
N TRP A 292 -9.32 -7.33 -4.20
CA TRP A 292 -10.58 -7.58 -4.90
C TRP A 292 -11.84 -7.31 -4.06
N LEU A 293 -11.72 -7.31 -2.72
CA LEU A 293 -12.83 -6.95 -1.82
C LEU A 293 -13.18 -5.48 -1.94
N PHE A 294 -12.17 -4.63 -2.12
CA PHE A 294 -12.33 -3.19 -2.26
C PHE A 294 -12.88 -2.81 -3.62
N VAL A 295 -12.47 -3.49 -4.69
CA VAL A 295 -12.91 -3.19 -6.06
C VAL A 295 -14.40 -3.52 -6.30
N LYS A 296 -15.00 -4.40 -5.49
CA LYS A 296 -16.43 -4.76 -5.60
C LYS A 296 -17.35 -3.68 -5.07
N ASP A 297 -16.92 -2.84 -4.17
CA ASP A 297 -17.72 -1.74 -3.64
C ASP A 297 -17.57 -0.52 -4.56
N ALA A 298 -18.69 0.05 -5.01
CA ALA A 298 -18.70 1.14 -5.99
C ALA A 298 -18.05 2.41 -5.43
N PHE A 299 -18.21 2.71 -4.15
CA PHE A 299 -17.61 3.87 -3.49
C PHE A 299 -16.08 3.73 -3.43
N PHE A 300 -15.62 2.57 -3.01
CA PHE A 300 -14.19 2.25 -2.97
C PHE A 300 -13.54 2.23 -4.34
N SER A 301 -14.22 1.64 -5.30
CA SER A 301 -13.73 1.58 -6.68
C SER A 301 -13.46 2.98 -7.23
N ALA A 302 -14.34 3.94 -6.95
CA ALA A 302 -14.16 5.33 -7.36
C ALA A 302 -12.95 5.97 -6.64
N GLN A 303 -12.83 5.81 -5.32
CA GLN A 303 -11.72 6.39 -4.54
C GLN A 303 -10.36 5.80 -4.93
N ILE A 304 -10.28 4.48 -5.17
CA ILE A 304 -9.04 3.86 -5.67
C ILE A 304 -8.69 4.38 -7.07
N GLN A 305 -9.69 4.63 -7.94
CA GLN A 305 -9.44 5.21 -9.26
C GLN A 305 -8.89 6.63 -9.17
N ASP A 306 -9.33 7.42 -8.21
CA ASP A 306 -8.81 8.78 -7.98
C ASP A 306 -7.36 8.77 -7.45
N TRP A 307 -6.94 7.68 -6.81
CA TRP A 307 -5.57 7.52 -6.31
C TRP A 307 -4.61 6.90 -7.34
N LEU A 308 -5.13 6.21 -8.37
CA LEU A 308 -4.35 5.56 -9.44
C LEU A 308 -4.04 6.52 -10.58
#